data_1ecebfa721a0ffd705ff9488c37d4d8f
#
_entry.id   1ecebfa721a0ffd705ff9488c37d4d8f
#
_cell.length_a   1.000
_cell.length_b   1.000
_cell.length_c   1.000
_cell.angle_alpha   90.00
_cell.angle_beta   90.00
_cell.angle_gamma   90.00
#
_symmetry.space_group_name_H-M   'P 1'
#
loop_
_entity.id
_entity.type
_entity.pdbx_description
1 polymer ?
#
loop_
_entity_poly.entity_id
_entity_poly.type
_entity_poly.pdbx_seq_one_letter_code
_entity_poly.pdbx_strand_id
1 'polypeptide(L)'
;MIKFIAVFAVVAAMCLLAGLPAFANEPAKRPVALFETNMGNFKIELYSDLAPNTVKNFTDLAKKNFYDGVIFHRVIDNFMIQGGDPTGTGRGGPGYVIPDEFGKGLKHDSKGILSMANAGPDTGGSQFFITLVPTPWLDGHHAIFGHVIEGMEVVEAIGHTKTNRQDRPVEDVVIKTITIEE
;
A
#
# COMPACT_ATOMS: atom_id res chain seq x y z
N MET A 1 -78.61 -9.71 -48.19
CA MET A 1 -77.70 -10.54 -47.41
C MET A 1 -76.30 -9.90 -47.53
N ILE A 2 -75.93 -9.09 -46.55
CA ILE A 2 -74.67 -8.32 -46.55
C ILE A 2 -73.75 -8.99 -45.52
N LYS A 3 -72.58 -9.52 -45.98
CA LYS A 3 -71.57 -10.15 -45.15
C LYS A 3 -70.63 -9.10 -44.66
N PHE A 4 -70.58 -8.88 -43.36
CA PHE A 4 -69.55 -8.05 -42.67
C PHE A 4 -68.25 -8.87 -42.54
N ILE A 5 -67.18 -8.36 -43.11
CA ILE A 5 -65.81 -8.87 -42.91
C ILE A 5 -65.18 -8.04 -41.79
N ALA A 6 -64.95 -8.70 -40.67
CA ALA A 6 -64.19 -8.09 -39.54
C ALA A 6 -62.68 -8.16 -39.83
N VAL A 7 -62.02 -7.01 -39.90
CA VAL A 7 -60.56 -6.89 -39.99
C VAL A 7 -59.99 -6.80 -38.60
N PHE A 8 -59.26 -7.83 -38.19
CA PHE A 8 -58.47 -7.81 -36.94
C PHE A 8 -57.15 -7.09 -37.21
N ALA A 9 -56.99 -5.92 -36.61
CA ALA A 9 -55.70 -5.22 -36.57
C ALA A 9 -54.86 -5.78 -35.39
N VAL A 10 -53.77 -6.49 -35.70
CA VAL A 10 -52.76 -6.93 -34.71
C VAL A 10 -51.80 -5.78 -34.50
N VAL A 11 -51.91 -5.13 -33.36
CA VAL A 11 -50.90 -4.13 -32.89
C VAL A 11 -49.75 -4.88 -32.26
N ALA A 12 -48.62 -4.98 -32.98
CA ALA A 12 -47.37 -5.50 -32.43
C ALA A 12 -46.73 -4.42 -31.54
N ALA A 13 -46.82 -4.62 -30.21
CA ALA A 13 -46.08 -3.83 -29.26
C ALA A 13 -44.59 -4.20 -29.28
N MET A 14 -43.78 -3.35 -29.90
CA MET A 14 -42.34 -3.48 -29.97
C MET A 14 -41.75 -2.91 -28.65
N CYS A 15 -41.50 -3.79 -27.67
CA CYS A 15 -40.77 -3.41 -26.43
C CYS A 15 -39.32 -3.06 -26.78
N LEU A 16 -39.00 -1.77 -26.89
CA LEU A 16 -37.62 -1.29 -26.87
C LEU A 16 -37.04 -1.55 -25.43
N LEU A 17 -36.31 -2.64 -25.31
CA LEU A 17 -35.37 -2.83 -24.17
C LEU A 17 -34.22 -1.84 -24.35
N ALA A 18 -34.37 -0.63 -23.84
CA ALA A 18 -33.26 0.29 -23.67
C ALA A 18 -32.29 -0.35 -22.67
N GLY A 19 -31.21 -0.94 -23.16
CA GLY A 19 -30.10 -1.41 -22.33
C GLY A 19 -29.54 -0.23 -21.54
N LEU A 20 -29.68 -0.27 -20.22
CA LEU A 20 -28.97 0.64 -19.34
C LEU A 20 -27.46 0.44 -19.55
N PRO A 21 -26.67 1.53 -19.76
CA PRO A 21 -25.24 1.39 -19.82
C PRO A 21 -24.77 0.79 -18.49
N ALA A 22 -24.14 -0.38 -18.55
CA ALA A 22 -23.40 -0.91 -17.43
C ALA A 22 -22.26 0.09 -17.17
N PHE A 23 -22.38 0.87 -16.10
CA PHE A 23 -21.26 1.62 -15.59
C PHE A 23 -20.23 0.58 -15.14
N ALA A 24 -19.26 0.29 -16.01
CA ALA A 24 -18.06 -0.41 -15.62
C ALA A 24 -17.42 0.46 -14.53
N ASN A 25 -17.47 -0.01 -13.29
CA ASN A 25 -16.78 0.62 -12.19
C ASN A 25 -15.28 0.47 -12.51
N GLU A 26 -14.66 1.52 -13.05
CA GLU A 26 -13.21 1.51 -13.22
C GLU A 26 -12.60 1.25 -11.83
N PRO A 27 -11.62 0.35 -11.72
CA PRO A 27 -10.97 0.12 -10.43
C PRO A 27 -10.43 1.46 -9.93
N ALA A 28 -10.80 1.82 -8.70
CA ALA A 28 -10.34 3.06 -8.09
C ALA A 28 -8.80 3.12 -8.19
N LYS A 29 -8.28 4.22 -8.73
CA LYS A 29 -6.84 4.42 -8.87
C LYS A 29 -6.20 4.32 -7.48
N ARG A 30 -5.20 3.47 -7.36
CA ARG A 30 -4.46 3.31 -6.11
C ARG A 30 -3.60 4.54 -5.85
N PRO A 31 -3.58 5.08 -4.64
CA PRO A 31 -2.71 6.19 -4.30
C PRO A 31 -1.23 5.78 -4.36
N VAL A 32 -0.38 6.75 -4.64
CA VAL A 32 1.08 6.57 -4.68
C VAL A 32 1.72 7.40 -3.57
N ALA A 33 2.62 6.81 -2.81
CA ALA A 33 3.44 7.49 -1.83
C ALA A 33 4.82 7.81 -2.42
N LEU A 34 5.14 9.09 -2.56
CA LEU A 34 6.47 9.58 -2.90
C LEU A 34 7.28 9.74 -1.61
N PHE A 35 8.33 8.96 -1.47
CA PHE A 35 9.31 9.07 -0.39
C PHE A 35 10.47 9.95 -0.85
N GLU A 36 10.71 11.05 -0.17
CA GLU A 36 11.90 11.87 -0.33
C GLU A 36 12.87 11.61 0.82
N THR A 37 14.06 11.12 0.50
CA THR A 37 15.09 10.80 1.50
C THR A 37 16.38 11.58 1.27
N ASN A 38 17.31 11.51 2.22
CA ASN A 38 18.64 12.06 2.01
C ASN A 38 19.53 11.21 1.07
N MET A 39 19.05 10.01 0.67
CA MET A 39 19.76 9.14 -0.29
C MET A 39 19.10 9.10 -1.68
N GLY A 40 17.98 9.81 -1.89
CA GLY A 40 17.22 9.83 -3.13
C GLY A 40 15.74 9.61 -2.90
N ASN A 41 14.98 9.58 -3.98
CA ASN A 41 13.52 9.46 -3.95
C ASN A 41 13.08 8.12 -4.54
N PHE A 42 11.96 7.59 -4.03
CA PHE A 42 11.31 6.41 -4.59
C PHE A 42 9.79 6.51 -4.42
N LYS A 43 9.04 5.77 -5.23
CA LYS A 43 7.58 5.75 -5.20
C LYS A 43 7.05 4.36 -4.90
N ILE A 44 5.97 4.33 -4.13
CA ILE A 44 5.26 3.11 -3.73
C ILE A 44 3.79 3.24 -4.11
N GLU A 45 3.26 2.30 -4.90
CA GLU A 45 1.82 2.12 -5.08
C GLU A 45 1.22 1.50 -3.81
N LEU A 46 0.14 2.11 -3.29
CA LEU A 46 -0.53 1.65 -2.07
C LEU A 46 -1.78 0.84 -2.41
N TYR A 47 -1.92 -0.34 -1.84
CA TYR A 47 -3.00 -1.28 -2.12
C TYR A 47 -4.28 -0.97 -1.32
N SER A 48 -4.87 0.19 -1.61
CA SER A 48 -6.08 0.69 -0.91
C SER A 48 -7.32 -0.19 -1.08
N ASP A 49 -7.35 -1.02 -2.12
CA ASP A 49 -8.39 -2.02 -2.39
C ASP A 49 -8.19 -3.35 -1.64
N LEU A 50 -6.96 -3.68 -1.25
CA LEU A 50 -6.58 -4.95 -0.63
C LEU A 50 -6.27 -4.83 0.87
N ALA A 51 -5.81 -3.66 1.33
CA ALA A 51 -5.49 -3.34 2.71
C ALA A 51 -5.96 -1.90 3.07
N PRO A 52 -7.28 -1.60 2.94
CA PRO A 52 -7.81 -0.24 3.04
C PRO A 52 -7.54 0.45 4.39
N ASN A 53 -7.64 -0.27 5.51
CA ASN A 53 -7.40 0.34 6.83
C ASN A 53 -5.92 0.62 7.06
N THR A 54 -5.03 -0.28 6.63
CA THR A 54 -3.57 -0.12 6.73
C THR A 54 -3.10 1.03 5.86
N VAL A 55 -3.58 1.11 4.61
CA VAL A 55 -3.29 2.22 3.70
C VAL A 55 -3.82 3.54 4.25
N LYS A 56 -5.08 3.55 4.75
CA LYS A 56 -5.65 4.76 5.35
C LYS A 56 -4.84 5.25 6.53
N ASN A 57 -4.44 4.37 7.44
CA ASN A 57 -3.60 4.72 8.59
C ASN A 57 -2.26 5.34 8.14
N PHE A 58 -1.57 4.69 7.20
CA PHE A 58 -0.30 5.18 6.67
C PHE A 58 -0.45 6.55 5.99
N THR A 59 -1.46 6.72 5.13
CA THR A 59 -1.70 7.99 4.42
C THR A 59 -2.13 9.12 5.35
N ASP A 60 -2.94 8.84 6.38
CA ASP A 60 -3.32 9.83 7.39
C ASP A 60 -2.12 10.31 8.20
N LEU A 61 -1.18 9.43 8.52
CA LEU A 61 0.08 9.78 9.20
C LEU A 61 0.99 10.60 8.28
N ALA A 62 1.14 10.19 7.01
CA ALA A 62 1.93 10.93 6.02
C ALA A 62 1.38 12.35 5.80
N LYS A 63 0.07 12.50 5.61
CA LYS A 63 -0.62 13.81 5.45
C LYS A 63 -0.47 14.73 6.68
N LYS A 64 -0.12 14.18 7.85
CA LYS A 64 0.18 14.92 9.10
C LYS A 64 1.66 15.19 9.29
N ASN A 65 2.49 14.91 8.29
CA ASN A 65 3.95 15.03 8.35
C ASN A 65 4.58 14.17 9.48
N PHE A 66 3.89 13.10 9.89
CA PHE A 66 4.36 12.23 10.99
C PHE A 66 5.70 11.58 10.69
N TYR A 67 6.00 11.33 9.41
CA TYR A 67 7.23 10.67 8.96
C TYR A 67 8.36 11.63 8.65
N ASP A 68 8.15 12.96 8.73
CA ASP A 68 9.18 13.95 8.44
C ASP A 68 10.31 13.90 9.49
N GLY A 69 11.53 13.72 9.02
CA GLY A 69 12.70 13.54 9.88
C GLY A 69 12.86 12.15 10.51
N VAL A 70 11.91 11.24 10.26
CA VAL A 70 12.01 9.85 10.75
C VAL A 70 13.06 9.09 9.96
N ILE A 71 13.81 8.20 10.64
CA ILE A 71 14.90 7.44 10.04
C ILE A 71 14.52 6.01 9.72
N PHE A 72 15.24 5.39 8.79
CA PHE A 72 15.33 3.94 8.70
C PHE A 72 16.24 3.44 9.82
N HIS A 73 15.65 3.06 10.94
CA HIS A 73 16.38 2.72 12.17
C HIS A 73 16.93 1.30 12.19
N ARG A 74 16.48 0.43 11.27
CA ARG A 74 16.96 -0.95 11.13
C ARG A 74 17.07 -1.31 9.64
N VAL A 75 18.27 -1.68 9.23
CA VAL A 75 18.60 -2.05 7.85
C VAL A 75 19.39 -3.34 7.88
N ILE A 76 18.88 -4.38 7.22
CA ILE A 76 19.56 -5.67 7.07
C ILE A 76 19.68 -5.97 5.59
N ASP A 77 20.91 -6.00 5.10
CA ASP A 77 21.21 -6.38 3.72
C ASP A 77 20.65 -7.76 3.40
N ASN A 78 20.19 -7.96 2.17
CA ASN A 78 19.50 -9.17 1.74
C ASN A 78 18.27 -9.56 2.57
N PHE A 79 17.61 -8.59 3.23
CA PHE A 79 16.37 -8.82 3.93
C PHE A 79 15.39 -7.65 3.75
N MET A 80 15.55 -6.55 4.50
CA MET A 80 14.63 -5.41 4.45
C MET A 80 15.25 -4.13 5.03
N ILE A 81 14.61 -2.99 4.73
CA ILE A 81 14.82 -1.72 5.42
C ILE A 81 13.57 -1.36 6.23
N GLN A 82 13.71 -0.98 7.49
CA GLN A 82 12.59 -0.68 8.41
C GLN A 82 12.68 0.75 8.95
N GLY A 83 11.56 1.47 8.87
CA GLY A 83 11.40 2.84 9.35
C GLY A 83 10.05 3.06 10.01
N GLY A 84 9.63 4.35 10.12
CA GLY A 84 8.31 4.73 10.62
C GLY A 84 8.20 4.85 12.14
N ASP A 85 9.30 4.71 12.87
CA ASP A 85 9.35 4.99 14.30
C ASP A 85 9.82 6.44 14.54
N PRO A 86 8.98 7.34 15.09
CA PRO A 86 9.35 8.74 15.32
C PRO A 86 10.49 8.89 16.35
N THR A 87 10.74 7.87 17.18
CA THR A 87 11.83 7.90 18.17
C THR A 87 13.12 7.31 17.64
N GLY A 88 13.09 6.59 16.49
CA GLY A 88 14.24 5.94 15.88
C GLY A 88 14.85 4.80 16.72
N THR A 89 14.12 4.27 17.70
CA THR A 89 14.58 3.21 18.63
C THR A 89 14.06 1.82 18.28
N GLY A 90 13.11 1.73 17.32
CA GLY A 90 12.37 0.53 17.00
C GLY A 90 11.20 0.21 17.94
N ARG A 91 10.94 1.07 18.93
CA ARG A 91 9.91 0.88 19.98
C ARG A 91 8.83 1.95 19.98
N GLY A 92 9.00 3.02 19.23
CA GLY A 92 8.03 4.10 19.09
C GLY A 92 6.94 3.80 18.09
N GLY A 93 5.92 4.65 18.08
CA GLY A 93 4.77 4.52 17.18
C GLY A 93 3.82 5.70 17.32
N PRO A 94 2.61 5.63 16.72
CA PRO A 94 1.66 6.74 16.67
C PRO A 94 0.85 6.92 17.96
N GLY A 95 1.07 6.10 18.99
CA GLY A 95 0.31 6.11 20.25
C GLY A 95 -0.96 5.23 20.23
N TYR A 96 -1.14 4.45 19.18
CA TYR A 96 -2.22 3.47 19.02
C TYR A 96 -1.74 2.28 18.17
N VAL A 97 -2.55 1.23 18.09
CA VAL A 97 -2.32 0.08 17.21
C VAL A 97 -3.50 -0.11 16.27
N ILE A 98 -3.24 -0.78 15.15
CA ILE A 98 -4.24 -1.20 14.17
C ILE A 98 -4.24 -2.73 14.04
N PRO A 99 -5.39 -3.35 13.74
CA PRO A 99 -5.48 -4.78 13.47
C PRO A 99 -4.73 -5.14 12.17
N ASP A 100 -4.27 -6.39 12.12
CA ASP A 100 -3.66 -6.94 10.91
C ASP A 100 -4.68 -7.04 9.77
N GLU A 101 -4.23 -6.78 8.55
CA GLU A 101 -5.06 -6.78 7.36
C GLU A 101 -4.35 -7.56 6.24
N PHE A 102 -4.67 -8.85 6.13
CA PHE A 102 -4.05 -9.74 5.16
C PHE A 102 -4.85 -9.75 3.85
N GLY A 103 -4.45 -8.91 2.90
CA GLY A 103 -5.08 -8.81 1.58
C GLY A 103 -5.00 -10.13 0.81
N LYS A 104 -6.12 -10.52 0.18
CA LYS A 104 -6.19 -11.79 -0.55
C LYS A 104 -5.16 -11.84 -1.69
N GLY A 105 -4.32 -12.87 -1.66
CA GLY A 105 -3.32 -13.11 -2.70
C GLY A 105 -2.03 -12.32 -2.56
N LEU A 106 -1.92 -11.41 -1.59
CA LEU A 106 -0.68 -10.69 -1.32
C LEU A 106 0.36 -11.62 -0.68
N LYS A 107 1.59 -11.55 -1.16
CA LYS A 107 2.73 -12.34 -0.69
C LYS A 107 4.00 -11.52 -0.68
N HIS A 108 4.91 -11.85 0.21
CA HIS A 108 6.27 -11.31 0.24
C HIS A 108 7.17 -12.09 -0.73
N ASP A 109 6.79 -12.19 -2.01
CA ASP A 109 7.42 -13.02 -3.03
C ASP A 109 8.46 -12.28 -3.88
N SER A 110 8.65 -11.00 -3.64
CA SER A 110 9.57 -10.15 -4.39
C SER A 110 10.25 -9.10 -3.49
N LYS A 111 11.27 -8.43 -4.03
CA LYS A 111 11.80 -7.20 -3.46
C LYS A 111 10.82 -6.04 -3.66
N GLY A 112 10.91 -5.00 -2.83
CA GLY A 112 10.10 -3.79 -2.94
C GLY A 112 8.71 -3.89 -2.30
N ILE A 113 8.37 -4.98 -1.63
CA ILE A 113 7.10 -5.10 -0.90
C ILE A 113 7.12 -4.19 0.33
N LEU A 114 6.11 -3.30 0.44
CA LEU A 114 5.86 -2.49 1.62
C LEU A 114 4.91 -3.22 2.56
N SER A 115 5.35 -3.45 3.79
CA SER A 115 4.61 -4.23 4.77
C SER A 115 4.66 -3.59 6.17
N MET A 116 3.61 -3.82 6.98
CA MET A 116 3.49 -3.27 8.33
C MET A 116 4.35 -4.06 9.31
N ALA A 117 5.24 -3.36 10.01
CA ALA A 117 5.97 -3.93 11.13
C ALA A 117 5.03 -4.04 12.35
N ASN A 118 5.20 -5.09 13.13
CA ASN A 118 4.41 -5.35 14.34
C ASN A 118 5.24 -6.08 15.41
N ALA A 119 4.72 -6.16 16.63
CA ALA A 119 5.27 -6.90 17.76
C ALA A 119 4.44 -8.15 18.11
N GLY A 120 3.72 -8.69 17.15
CA GLY A 120 2.78 -9.79 17.22
C GLY A 120 1.44 -9.41 16.58
N PRO A 121 0.44 -10.31 16.58
CA PRO A 121 -0.85 -10.07 15.94
C PRO A 121 -1.52 -8.77 16.43
N ASP A 122 -2.10 -8.01 15.50
CA ASP A 122 -2.90 -6.79 15.76
C ASP A 122 -2.14 -5.68 16.52
N THR A 123 -0.82 -5.59 16.32
CA THR A 123 0.03 -4.56 16.94
C THR A 123 0.70 -3.63 15.93
N GLY A 124 0.24 -3.60 14.69
CA GLY A 124 0.66 -2.64 13.68
C GLY A 124 0.43 -1.19 14.16
N GLY A 125 1.24 -0.25 13.69
CA GLY A 125 1.11 1.17 14.07
C GLY A 125 1.59 2.09 12.96
N SER A 126 2.75 2.72 13.14
CA SER A 126 3.38 3.55 12.12
C SER A 126 4.61 2.92 11.49
N GLN A 127 5.20 1.89 12.12
CA GLN A 127 6.41 1.27 11.59
C GLN A 127 6.10 0.38 10.40
N PHE A 128 6.94 0.47 9.39
CA PHE A 128 6.86 -0.32 8.15
C PHE A 128 8.24 -0.82 7.74
N PHE A 129 8.26 -1.81 6.87
CA PHE A 129 9.49 -2.24 6.20
C PHE A 129 9.28 -2.42 4.70
N ILE A 130 10.37 -2.33 3.94
CA ILE A 130 10.43 -2.58 2.50
C ILE A 130 11.40 -3.73 2.28
N THR A 131 10.94 -4.77 1.59
CA THR A 131 11.76 -5.97 1.34
C THR A 131 12.85 -5.70 0.29
N LEU A 132 14.04 -6.29 0.48
CA LEU A 132 15.15 -6.27 -0.48
C LEU A 132 15.24 -7.57 -1.27
N VAL A 133 14.62 -8.64 -0.78
CA VAL A 133 14.54 -9.97 -1.39
C VAL A 133 13.16 -10.58 -1.09
N PRO A 134 12.75 -11.68 -1.74
CA PRO A 134 11.58 -12.45 -1.31
C PRO A 134 11.70 -12.94 0.13
N THR A 135 10.64 -12.74 0.94
CA THR A 135 10.60 -13.09 2.37
C THR A 135 9.33 -13.88 2.72
N PRO A 136 9.09 -15.06 2.08
CA PRO A 136 7.79 -15.74 2.18
C PRO A 136 7.43 -16.21 3.60
N TRP A 137 8.39 -16.29 4.50
CA TRP A 137 8.14 -16.59 5.92
C TRP A 137 7.41 -15.49 6.68
N LEU A 138 7.24 -14.29 6.09
CA LEU A 138 6.48 -13.17 6.65
C LEU A 138 5.01 -13.20 6.22
N ASP A 139 4.62 -14.08 5.28
CA ASP A 139 3.24 -14.21 4.81
C ASP A 139 2.31 -14.59 5.95
N GLY A 140 1.17 -13.86 6.07
CA GLY A 140 0.20 -14.06 7.14
C GLY A 140 0.65 -13.58 8.53
N HIS A 141 1.81 -12.93 8.63
CA HIS A 141 2.33 -12.34 9.88
C HIS A 141 2.44 -10.82 9.82
N HIS A 142 2.61 -10.27 8.62
CA HIS A 142 2.73 -8.83 8.39
C HIS A 142 1.80 -8.40 7.26
N ALA A 143 1.04 -7.31 7.47
CA ALA A 143 0.09 -6.79 6.50
C ALA A 143 0.83 -6.09 5.35
N ILE A 144 0.75 -6.66 4.14
CA ILE A 144 1.27 -6.03 2.92
C ILE A 144 0.28 -4.95 2.48
N PHE A 145 0.79 -3.74 2.22
CA PHE A 145 -0.06 -2.63 1.82
C PHE A 145 0.49 -1.78 0.66
N GLY A 146 1.57 -2.20 0.01
CA GLY A 146 2.10 -1.52 -1.16
C GLY A 146 3.31 -2.22 -1.78
N HIS A 147 3.80 -1.62 -2.87
CA HIS A 147 4.97 -2.09 -3.60
C HIS A 147 5.69 -0.93 -4.28
N VAL A 148 7.02 -0.95 -4.26
CA VAL A 148 7.87 0.06 -4.94
C VAL A 148 7.69 -0.03 -6.44
N ILE A 149 7.28 1.08 -7.07
CA ILE A 149 7.06 1.19 -8.52
C ILE A 149 8.13 2.01 -9.24
N GLU A 150 8.82 2.90 -8.52
CA GLU A 150 9.94 3.71 -9.04
C GLU A 150 11.01 3.85 -7.96
N GLY A 151 12.30 3.92 -8.35
CA GLY A 151 13.40 4.20 -7.43
C GLY A 151 13.83 3.00 -6.58
N MET A 152 13.62 1.75 -7.05
CA MET A 152 14.06 0.57 -6.30
C MET A 152 15.57 0.55 -6.04
N GLU A 153 16.36 1.14 -6.93
CA GLU A 153 17.81 1.33 -6.76
C GLU A 153 18.17 2.20 -5.55
N VAL A 154 17.31 3.16 -5.17
CA VAL A 154 17.47 3.95 -3.94
C VAL A 154 17.22 3.09 -2.72
N VAL A 155 16.16 2.26 -2.74
CA VAL A 155 15.84 1.33 -1.66
C VAL A 155 16.96 0.31 -1.47
N GLU A 156 17.53 -0.22 -2.55
CA GLU A 156 18.70 -1.11 -2.52
C GLU A 156 19.95 -0.40 -1.97
N ALA A 157 20.20 0.84 -2.41
CA ALA A 157 21.31 1.65 -1.88
C ALA A 157 21.19 1.88 -0.37
N ILE A 158 19.97 2.12 0.14
CA ILE A 158 19.71 2.19 1.59
C ILE A 158 20.03 0.84 2.24
N GLY A 159 19.61 -0.27 1.62
CA GLY A 159 19.86 -1.63 2.10
C GLY A 159 21.33 -2.00 2.23
N HIS A 160 22.19 -1.39 1.40
CA HIS A 160 23.64 -1.62 1.42
C HIS A 160 24.41 -0.61 2.30
N THR A 161 23.74 0.25 3.03
CA THR A 161 24.41 1.19 3.96
C THR A 161 25.14 0.42 5.06
N LYS A 162 26.28 0.99 5.49
CA LYS A 162 27.02 0.41 6.63
C LYS A 162 26.19 0.53 7.91
N THR A 163 25.98 -0.58 8.60
CA THR A 163 25.24 -0.64 9.86
C THR A 163 26.14 -0.97 11.04
N ASN A 164 25.67 -0.65 12.25
CA ASN A 164 26.27 -1.08 13.50
C ASN A 164 25.81 -2.50 13.90
N ARG A 165 26.20 -2.97 15.10
CA ARG A 165 25.84 -4.33 15.59
C ARG A 165 24.35 -4.52 15.87
N GLN A 166 23.56 -3.45 15.89
CA GLN A 166 22.11 -3.44 16.08
C GLN A 166 21.36 -3.20 14.78
N ASP A 167 22.00 -3.43 13.63
CA ASP A 167 21.45 -3.22 12.29
C ASP A 167 21.02 -1.77 12.00
N ARG A 168 21.44 -0.79 12.82
CA ARG A 168 21.17 0.63 12.56
C ARG A 168 22.23 1.21 11.63
N PRO A 169 21.85 1.95 10.59
CA PRO A 169 22.79 2.69 9.75
C PRO A 169 23.74 3.56 10.60
N VAL A 170 25.04 3.54 10.27
CA VAL A 170 26.07 4.36 10.96
C VAL A 170 25.83 5.84 10.68
N GLU A 171 25.42 6.16 9.46
CA GLU A 171 24.92 7.47 9.06
C GLU A 171 23.40 7.37 8.89
N ASP A 172 22.66 8.24 9.56
CA ASP A 172 21.19 8.16 9.55
C ASP A 172 20.65 8.36 8.13
N VAL A 173 19.85 7.39 7.68
CA VAL A 173 19.03 7.50 6.47
C VAL A 173 17.69 8.10 6.85
N VAL A 174 17.48 9.35 6.42
CA VAL A 174 16.36 10.19 6.88
C VAL A 174 15.30 10.30 5.79
N ILE A 175 14.05 10.07 6.16
CA ILE A 175 12.86 10.42 5.38
C ILE A 175 12.65 11.92 5.55
N LYS A 176 12.83 12.71 4.50
CA LYS A 176 12.58 14.16 4.51
C LYS A 176 11.09 14.44 4.58
N THR A 177 10.33 13.74 3.74
CA THR A 177 8.87 13.78 3.74
C THR A 177 8.29 12.60 2.95
N ILE A 178 6.99 12.31 3.17
CA ILE A 178 6.20 11.36 2.36
C ILE A 178 4.99 12.11 1.84
N THR A 179 4.91 12.28 0.51
CA THR A 179 3.76 12.89 -0.17
C THR A 179 2.84 11.84 -0.78
N ILE A 180 1.53 12.00 -0.61
CA ILE A 180 0.53 11.08 -1.19
C ILE A 180 -0.05 11.71 -2.46
N GLU A 181 0.16 11.04 -3.60
CA GLU A 181 -0.40 11.36 -4.92
C GLU A 181 -1.67 10.50 -5.14
N GLU A 182 -2.83 11.11 -5.45
CA GLU A 182 -4.14 10.45 -5.67
C GLU A 182 -4.44 10.24 -7.15
#